data_d42d072a08c873e8a35db6ea0b8c77b5
#
_entry.id   d42d072a08c873e8a35db6ea0b8c77b5
#
_cell.length_a   1.000
_cell.length_b   1.000
_cell.length_c   1.000
_cell.angle_alpha   90.00
_cell.angle_beta   90.00
_cell.angle_gamma   90.00
#
_symmetry.space_group_name_H-M   'P 1'
#
loop_
_entity.id
_entity.type
_entity.pdbx_description
1 polymer ?
#
loop_
_entity_poly.entity_id
_entity_poly.type
_entity_poly.pdbx_seq_one_letter_code
_entity_poly.pdbx_strand_id
1 'polypeptide(L)'
;VTGMKLNNPELLRSQCLINGEWCDALSGKREAVINPATGVELASIPLVSGEETQQAINAAQVAQQGWKQLTAKQRSALMLTWADKVLAAQEDLAQLMTAEQGKSLAEARGEVAYAASFITWFAEEAKRVDGAVLQAPQASQRLVVVKQPIGVCAAITPWNFPAAMITRKVAPALAAGCAIIVKPAEQTPLTALALGKLAQDAGIPAGVLQIVTGDAAQVGKVLCDSPVVRKLSFTGSTEVGRILMAQCAPTIKKLSLELGGNAPVIVFDDANLDAAVAGIMASKFRNSGQTCVCANRIYVQDGIYDRLVDKLVAAVEQLKVGDGSQAGTTQGPLIDQDAVEKVQSHIDDALIKGAQIAIGGQPHELGRTFFQPTVVTGVTQKMRFAKEETFGPVAPLFRFHDEAEAIAMANDTEFGLAAYLFTQNASRQWRVPEALEYGMVGINTGLISNEVAPFGGVKQSGLGREGSRYGIEEYLELKYLCIDVSC
;
A
#
# COMPACT_ATOMS: atom_id res chain seq x y z
N VAL A 1 23.01 14.74 -14.21
CA VAL A 1 22.29 15.41 -13.17
C VAL A 1 20.81 15.24 -13.39
N THR A 2 20.07 14.92 -12.35
CA THR A 2 18.78 14.21 -12.31
C THR A 2 17.54 14.93 -12.85
N GLY A 3 17.65 16.16 -13.36
CA GLY A 3 16.48 16.94 -13.83
C GLY A 3 15.48 17.39 -12.75
N MET A 4 15.57 16.84 -11.55
CA MET A 4 14.73 17.24 -10.41
C MET A 4 15.19 18.58 -9.84
N LYS A 5 14.22 19.44 -9.53
CA LYS A 5 14.47 20.71 -8.81
C LYS A 5 13.79 20.62 -7.45
N LEU A 6 14.57 20.33 -6.42
CA LEU A 6 14.11 20.34 -5.05
C LEU A 6 14.31 21.71 -4.42
N ASN A 7 13.31 22.21 -3.70
CA ASN A 7 13.42 23.42 -2.90
C ASN A 7 14.37 23.20 -1.71
N ASN A 8 14.30 21.99 -1.14
CA ASN A 8 15.23 21.54 -0.10
C ASN A 8 16.07 20.35 -0.60
N PRO A 9 17.32 20.58 -1.08
CA PRO A 9 18.19 19.52 -1.57
C PRO A 9 18.55 18.46 -0.51
N GLU A 10 18.43 18.77 0.78
CA GLU A 10 18.70 17.81 1.86
C GLU A 10 17.73 16.64 1.90
N LEU A 11 16.59 16.75 1.21
CA LEU A 11 15.63 15.65 1.11
C LEU A 11 16.07 14.54 0.15
N LEU A 12 17.01 14.83 -0.76
CA LEU A 12 17.64 13.79 -1.58
C LEU A 12 18.69 13.05 -0.73
N ARG A 13 18.24 12.11 0.06
CA ARG A 13 19.11 11.23 0.86
C ARG A 13 19.41 9.95 0.09
N SER A 14 20.66 9.48 0.23
CA SER A 14 21.15 8.27 -0.41
C SER A 14 21.92 7.36 0.56
N GLN A 15 21.61 7.44 1.84
CA GLN A 15 22.19 6.64 2.93
C GLN A 15 21.08 6.10 3.81
N CYS A 16 21.33 4.99 4.51
CA CYS A 16 20.42 4.46 5.52
C CYS A 16 20.33 5.38 6.73
N LEU A 17 19.17 5.40 7.37
CA LEU A 17 18.97 6.06 8.66
C LEU A 17 18.96 5.00 9.77
N ILE A 18 20.07 4.87 10.48
CA ILE A 18 20.23 3.91 11.59
C ILE A 18 20.63 4.67 12.85
N ASN A 19 19.85 4.53 13.91
CA ASN A 19 20.07 5.17 15.20
C ASN A 19 20.27 6.71 15.11
N GLY A 20 19.55 7.34 14.21
CA GLY A 20 19.63 8.80 13.98
C GLY A 20 20.80 9.25 13.10
N GLU A 21 21.66 8.33 12.66
CA GLU A 21 22.81 8.61 11.82
C GLU A 21 22.56 8.18 10.37
N TRP A 22 23.06 8.98 9.43
CA TRP A 22 23.03 8.65 8.01
C TRP A 22 24.32 7.88 7.65
N CYS A 23 24.18 6.61 7.30
CA CYS A 23 25.29 5.70 7.12
C CYS A 23 25.23 4.91 5.81
N ASP A 24 26.40 4.56 5.31
CA ASP A 24 26.60 3.66 4.19
C ASP A 24 26.72 2.20 4.68
N ALA A 25 26.63 1.24 3.76
CA ALA A 25 26.88 -0.15 4.06
C ALA A 25 28.36 -0.38 4.39
N LEU A 26 28.64 -1.20 5.40
CA LEU A 26 30.01 -1.57 5.78
C LEU A 26 30.80 -2.20 4.63
N SER A 27 30.11 -2.90 3.74
CA SER A 27 30.67 -3.48 2.53
C SER A 27 31.04 -2.46 1.44
N GLY A 28 30.55 -1.23 1.54
CA GLY A 28 30.62 -0.21 0.49
C GLY A 28 29.77 -0.51 -0.76
N LYS A 29 29.03 -1.62 -0.76
CA LYS A 29 28.14 -1.98 -1.90
C LYS A 29 26.96 -1.03 -1.99
N ARG A 30 26.61 -0.66 -3.21
CA ARG A 30 25.51 0.25 -3.50
C ARG A 30 24.72 -0.26 -4.71
N GLU A 31 23.46 0.15 -4.81
CA GLU A 31 22.56 -0.12 -5.92
C GLU A 31 22.02 1.17 -6.50
N ALA A 32 21.91 1.25 -7.83
CA ALA A 32 21.40 2.42 -8.52
C ALA A 32 19.88 2.50 -8.43
N VAL A 33 19.36 3.70 -8.17
CA VAL A 33 17.94 4.03 -8.27
C VAL A 33 17.70 4.67 -9.62
N ILE A 34 16.86 4.04 -10.43
CA ILE A 34 16.67 4.41 -11.83
C ILE A 34 15.31 5.08 -12.03
N ASN A 35 15.28 6.16 -12.77
CA ASN A 35 14.03 6.76 -13.24
C ASN A 35 13.40 5.88 -14.32
N PRO A 36 12.22 5.28 -14.11
CA PRO A 36 11.61 4.36 -15.08
C PRO A 36 11.22 5.04 -16.40
N ALA A 37 10.92 6.36 -16.38
CA ALA A 37 10.57 7.10 -17.59
C ALA A 37 11.77 7.35 -18.50
N THR A 38 12.94 7.67 -17.92
CA THR A 38 14.13 8.11 -18.68
C THR A 38 15.26 7.10 -18.70
N GLY A 39 15.32 6.18 -17.70
CA GLY A 39 16.41 5.25 -17.48
C GLY A 39 17.68 5.90 -16.90
N VAL A 40 17.59 7.14 -16.48
CA VAL A 40 18.70 7.87 -15.86
C VAL A 40 18.81 7.45 -14.40
N GLU A 41 20.02 7.24 -13.94
CA GLU A 41 20.31 7.04 -12.51
C GLU A 41 20.04 8.33 -11.74
N LEU A 42 19.19 8.24 -10.72
CA LEU A 42 18.85 9.36 -9.83
C LEU A 42 19.83 9.48 -8.67
N ALA A 43 20.15 8.36 -8.08
CA ALA A 43 21.07 8.20 -6.96
C ALA A 43 21.47 6.73 -6.84
N SER A 44 22.37 6.42 -5.94
CA SER A 44 22.58 5.04 -5.48
C SER A 44 22.33 4.92 -3.98
N ILE A 45 21.95 3.74 -3.53
CA ILE A 45 21.64 3.45 -2.12
C ILE A 45 22.55 2.35 -1.59
N PRO A 46 22.86 2.33 -0.27
CA PRO A 46 23.65 1.27 0.33
C PRO A 46 22.93 -0.08 0.27
N LEU A 47 23.66 -1.14 0.03
CA LEU A 47 23.18 -2.51 0.22
C LEU A 47 23.71 -3.00 1.58
N VAL A 48 22.94 -2.74 2.65
CA VAL A 48 23.32 -3.18 3.99
C VAL A 48 23.17 -4.68 4.13
N SER A 49 23.99 -5.24 5.03
CA SER A 49 24.00 -6.67 5.34
C SER A 49 23.13 -7.01 6.55
N GLY A 50 23.17 -8.28 6.95
CA GLY A 50 22.55 -8.75 8.18
C GLY A 50 23.13 -8.07 9.43
N GLU A 51 24.40 -7.67 9.42
CA GLU A 51 25.04 -7.02 10.56
C GLU A 51 24.44 -5.63 10.83
N GLU A 52 24.39 -4.77 9.82
CA GLU A 52 23.79 -3.43 9.98
C GLU A 52 22.28 -3.51 10.28
N THR A 53 21.58 -4.48 9.70
CA THR A 53 20.18 -4.74 10.04
C THR A 53 20.02 -5.13 11.51
N GLN A 54 20.92 -5.96 12.05
CA GLN A 54 20.94 -6.30 13.46
C GLN A 54 21.28 -5.10 14.34
N GLN A 55 22.19 -4.22 13.90
CA GLN A 55 22.49 -2.96 14.60
C GLN A 55 21.25 -2.07 14.67
N ALA A 56 20.49 -1.97 13.59
CA ALA A 56 19.21 -1.22 13.58
C ALA A 56 18.20 -1.82 14.56
N ILE A 57 18.10 -3.15 14.64
CA ILE A 57 17.22 -3.84 15.61
C ILE A 57 17.64 -3.53 17.05
N ASN A 58 18.91 -3.60 17.35
CA ASN A 58 19.44 -3.31 18.70
C ASN A 58 19.18 -1.84 19.09
N ALA A 59 19.40 -0.91 18.18
CA ALA A 59 19.12 0.51 18.38
C ALA A 59 17.62 0.76 18.62
N ALA A 60 16.74 0.10 17.85
CA ALA A 60 15.30 0.19 18.03
C ALA A 60 14.86 -0.31 19.40
N GLN A 61 15.46 -1.41 19.88
CA GLN A 61 15.16 -1.97 21.21
C GLN A 61 15.48 -0.99 22.33
N VAL A 62 16.59 -0.29 22.25
CA VAL A 62 16.98 0.74 23.20
C VAL A 62 16.06 1.96 23.11
N ALA A 63 15.87 2.48 21.91
CA ALA A 63 15.06 3.68 21.67
C ALA A 63 13.60 3.51 22.10
N GLN A 64 13.04 2.31 21.89
CA GLN A 64 11.65 2.00 22.24
C GLN A 64 11.37 2.14 23.74
N GLN A 65 12.38 1.90 24.60
CA GLN A 65 12.19 2.08 26.05
C GLN A 65 11.90 3.54 26.43
N GLY A 66 12.60 4.50 25.84
CA GLY A 66 12.32 5.92 26.05
C GLY A 66 11.02 6.36 25.38
N TRP A 67 10.78 5.91 24.15
CA TRP A 67 9.60 6.29 23.37
C TRP A 67 8.29 5.88 24.03
N LYS A 68 8.19 4.64 24.55
CA LYS A 68 6.99 4.16 25.25
C LYS A 68 6.70 4.87 26.59
N GLN A 69 7.70 5.54 27.18
CA GLN A 69 7.51 6.31 28.41
C GLN A 69 6.89 7.69 28.16
N LEU A 70 6.96 8.19 26.92
CA LEU A 70 6.26 9.42 26.56
C LEU A 70 4.76 9.19 26.65
N THR A 71 4.05 10.21 27.14
CA THR A 71 2.59 10.20 27.11
C THR A 71 2.07 10.21 25.68
N ALA A 72 0.85 9.72 25.44
CA ALA A 72 0.21 9.78 24.14
C ALA A 72 0.18 11.23 23.58
N LYS A 73 -0.03 12.22 24.44
CA LYS A 73 0.00 13.65 24.09
C LYS A 73 1.38 14.07 23.53
N GLN A 74 2.46 13.62 24.14
CA GLN A 74 3.83 13.96 23.70
C GLN A 74 4.16 13.28 22.38
N ARG A 75 3.85 11.99 22.22
CA ARG A 75 4.02 11.29 20.94
C ARG A 75 3.19 11.92 19.82
N SER A 76 1.92 12.21 20.11
CA SER A 76 1.03 12.89 19.18
C SER A 76 1.59 14.23 18.70
N ALA A 77 2.12 15.06 19.60
CA ALA A 77 2.68 16.37 19.25
C ALA A 77 3.87 16.23 18.26
N LEU A 78 4.79 15.29 18.50
CA LEU A 78 5.91 15.04 17.60
C LEU A 78 5.44 14.51 16.23
N MET A 79 4.45 13.63 16.23
CA MET A 79 3.86 13.08 15.00
C MET A 79 3.15 14.17 14.19
N LEU A 80 2.40 15.07 14.82
CA LEU A 80 1.76 16.20 14.11
C LEU A 80 2.81 17.14 13.52
N THR A 81 3.90 17.41 14.25
CA THR A 81 5.03 18.18 13.67
C THR A 81 5.63 17.48 12.44
N TRP A 82 5.72 16.15 12.47
CA TRP A 82 6.17 15.38 11.30
C TRP A 82 5.18 15.51 10.13
N ALA A 83 3.87 15.37 10.37
CA ALA A 83 2.84 15.56 9.34
C ALA A 83 2.91 16.96 8.70
N ASP A 84 3.07 18.01 9.51
CA ASP A 84 3.21 19.39 9.02
C ASP A 84 4.45 19.55 8.12
N LYS A 85 5.58 18.94 8.50
CA LYS A 85 6.80 18.95 7.68
C LYS A 85 6.63 18.19 6.38
N VAL A 86 5.93 17.05 6.38
CA VAL A 86 5.62 16.29 5.17
C VAL A 86 4.75 17.11 4.22
N LEU A 87 3.71 17.77 4.72
CA LEU A 87 2.88 18.65 3.90
C LEU A 87 3.63 19.87 3.38
N ALA A 88 4.49 20.49 4.21
CA ALA A 88 5.33 21.61 3.78
C ALA A 88 6.34 21.22 2.69
N ALA A 89 6.78 19.95 2.67
CA ALA A 89 7.69 19.41 1.66
C ALA A 89 6.95 18.71 0.51
N GLN A 90 5.65 18.92 0.33
CA GLN A 90 4.81 18.18 -0.63
C GLN A 90 5.39 18.21 -2.04
N GLU A 91 5.83 19.36 -2.53
CA GLU A 91 6.36 19.47 -3.89
C GLU A 91 7.67 18.69 -4.06
N ASP A 92 8.60 18.82 -3.10
CA ASP A 92 9.87 18.09 -3.14
C ASP A 92 9.65 16.56 -3.07
N LEU A 93 8.79 16.11 -2.19
CA LEU A 93 8.43 14.69 -2.10
C LEU A 93 7.74 14.19 -3.37
N ALA A 94 6.88 15.00 -3.99
CA ALA A 94 6.23 14.65 -5.26
C ALA A 94 7.25 14.54 -6.40
N GLN A 95 8.23 15.44 -6.48
CA GLN A 95 9.32 15.37 -7.44
C GLN A 95 10.17 14.11 -7.29
N LEU A 96 10.57 13.77 -6.06
CA LEU A 96 11.29 12.53 -5.76
C LEU A 96 10.48 11.30 -6.17
N MET A 97 9.21 11.26 -5.76
CA MET A 97 8.32 10.14 -6.03
C MET A 97 8.07 9.94 -7.52
N THR A 98 7.78 11.00 -8.26
CA THR A 98 7.61 10.93 -9.72
C THR A 98 8.89 10.44 -10.39
N ALA A 99 10.05 10.91 -9.95
CA ALA A 99 11.32 10.51 -10.53
C ALA A 99 11.64 9.03 -10.31
N GLU A 100 11.43 8.50 -9.10
CA GLU A 100 11.80 7.09 -8.80
C GLU A 100 10.70 6.08 -9.14
N GLN A 101 9.41 6.46 -9.10
CA GLN A 101 8.29 5.55 -9.33
C GLN A 101 7.64 5.73 -10.70
N GLY A 102 7.64 6.93 -11.26
CA GLY A 102 7.10 7.23 -12.58
C GLY A 102 5.69 7.81 -12.62
N LYS A 103 4.92 7.78 -11.54
CA LYS A 103 3.57 8.37 -11.53
C LYS A 103 3.60 9.88 -11.82
N SER A 104 2.49 10.42 -12.29
CA SER A 104 2.37 11.85 -12.56
C SER A 104 2.58 12.70 -11.30
N LEU A 105 3.08 13.92 -11.46
CA LEU A 105 3.22 14.87 -10.34
C LEU A 105 1.89 15.14 -9.63
N ALA A 106 0.77 15.14 -10.38
CA ALA A 106 -0.55 15.30 -9.78
C ALA A 106 -0.90 14.14 -8.83
N GLU A 107 -0.66 12.91 -9.25
CA GLU A 107 -0.84 11.72 -8.41
C GLU A 107 0.14 11.70 -7.23
N ALA A 108 1.39 12.08 -7.47
CA ALA A 108 2.41 12.13 -6.43
C ALA A 108 2.09 13.16 -5.33
N ARG A 109 1.62 14.36 -5.70
CA ARG A 109 1.13 15.36 -4.73
C ARG A 109 -0.06 14.84 -3.92
N GLY A 110 -0.99 14.16 -4.57
CA GLY A 110 -2.11 13.51 -3.91
C GLY A 110 -1.66 12.42 -2.92
N GLU A 111 -0.64 11.64 -3.29
CA GLU A 111 -0.10 10.61 -2.41
C GLU A 111 0.61 11.20 -1.19
N VAL A 112 1.35 12.29 -1.33
CA VAL A 112 1.98 12.97 -0.18
C VAL A 112 0.93 13.46 0.81
N ALA A 113 -0.16 14.07 0.34
CA ALA A 113 -1.27 14.48 1.20
C ALA A 113 -1.92 13.26 1.89
N TYR A 114 -2.12 12.18 1.15
CA TYR A 114 -2.66 10.92 1.67
C TYR A 114 -1.72 10.28 2.69
N ALA A 115 -0.41 10.30 2.45
CA ALA A 115 0.58 9.82 3.42
C ALA A 115 0.57 10.64 4.73
N ALA A 116 0.48 11.96 4.64
CA ALA A 116 0.40 12.84 5.79
C ALA A 116 -0.89 12.64 6.59
N SER A 117 -2.02 12.31 5.92
CA SER A 117 -3.30 12.07 6.59
C SER A 117 -3.23 10.89 7.56
N PHE A 118 -2.46 9.84 7.25
CA PHE A 118 -2.23 8.73 8.18
C PHE A 118 -1.44 9.14 9.42
N ILE A 119 -0.43 10.01 9.24
CA ILE A 119 0.35 10.51 10.39
C ILE A 119 -0.56 11.30 11.32
N THR A 120 -1.36 12.21 10.77
CA THR A 120 -2.32 13.01 11.54
C THR A 120 -3.36 12.13 12.22
N TRP A 121 -3.97 11.20 11.49
CA TRP A 121 -4.97 10.28 12.01
C TRP A 121 -4.46 9.51 13.23
N PHE A 122 -3.30 8.88 13.11
CA PHE A 122 -2.76 8.07 14.21
C PHE A 122 -2.16 8.92 15.33
N ALA A 123 -1.70 10.13 15.07
CA ALA A 123 -1.35 11.08 16.11
C ALA A 123 -2.57 11.39 17.02
N GLU A 124 -3.76 11.51 16.41
CA GLU A 124 -5.02 11.67 17.13
C GLU A 124 -5.47 10.38 17.82
N GLU A 125 -5.37 9.24 17.15
CA GLU A 125 -5.75 7.92 17.71
C GLU A 125 -4.84 7.49 18.87
N ALA A 126 -3.59 7.95 18.94
CA ALA A 126 -2.70 7.68 20.07
C ALA A 126 -3.34 8.02 21.43
N LYS A 127 -4.19 9.05 21.45
CA LYS A 127 -4.88 9.54 22.66
C LYS A 127 -6.15 8.76 23.00
N ARG A 128 -6.54 7.77 22.17
CA ARG A 128 -7.74 6.93 22.32
C ARG A 128 -7.41 5.46 22.56
N VAL A 129 -6.18 5.17 22.97
CA VAL A 129 -5.75 3.82 23.36
C VAL A 129 -6.21 3.55 24.78
N ASP A 130 -7.51 3.30 24.92
CA ASP A 130 -8.15 3.07 26.20
C ASP A 130 -8.13 1.59 26.58
N GLY A 131 -8.10 1.32 27.89
CA GLY A 131 -8.31 0.01 28.48
C GLY A 131 -9.76 -0.22 28.89
N ALA A 132 -9.96 -1.21 29.76
CA ALA A 132 -11.28 -1.55 30.28
C ALA A 132 -11.22 -1.97 31.76
N VAL A 133 -12.30 -1.71 32.49
CA VAL A 133 -12.55 -2.31 33.78
C VAL A 133 -13.69 -3.32 33.62
N LEU A 134 -13.44 -4.58 33.96
CA LEU A 134 -14.39 -5.67 33.80
C LEU A 134 -15.06 -6.03 35.10
N GLN A 135 -16.28 -6.58 35.01
CA GLN A 135 -16.97 -7.12 36.20
C GLN A 135 -16.27 -8.40 36.66
N ALA A 136 -15.81 -8.39 37.92
CA ALA A 136 -15.16 -9.54 38.51
C ALA A 136 -16.21 -10.57 39.01
N PRO A 137 -15.94 -11.89 38.87
CA PRO A 137 -16.82 -12.91 39.43
C PRO A 137 -16.73 -13.04 40.94
N GLN A 138 -15.72 -12.44 41.55
CA GLN A 138 -15.54 -12.41 43.04
C GLN A 138 -15.52 -10.97 43.55
N ALA A 139 -16.18 -10.74 44.69
CA ALA A 139 -16.30 -9.41 45.28
C ALA A 139 -14.96 -8.81 45.72
N SER A 140 -13.98 -9.66 46.04
CA SER A 140 -12.63 -9.27 46.43
C SER A 140 -11.73 -8.85 45.27
N GLN A 141 -12.17 -9.00 44.03
CA GLN A 141 -11.34 -8.76 42.87
C GLN A 141 -11.71 -7.51 42.09
N ARG A 142 -10.72 -6.89 41.47
CA ARG A 142 -10.88 -5.86 40.44
C ARG A 142 -10.11 -6.27 39.21
N LEU A 143 -10.79 -6.27 38.06
CA LEU A 143 -10.23 -6.73 36.80
C LEU A 143 -10.02 -5.53 35.88
N VAL A 144 -8.77 -5.28 35.51
CA VAL A 144 -8.39 -4.15 34.66
C VAL A 144 -7.66 -4.70 33.42
N VAL A 145 -8.03 -4.23 32.24
CA VAL A 145 -7.31 -4.49 31.00
C VAL A 145 -6.62 -3.21 30.57
N VAL A 146 -5.32 -3.29 30.32
CA VAL A 146 -4.53 -2.19 29.75
C VAL A 146 -3.98 -2.60 28.39
N LYS A 147 -3.81 -1.63 27.49
CA LYS A 147 -3.14 -1.81 26.20
C LYS A 147 -1.70 -1.31 26.28
N GLN A 148 -0.77 -2.07 25.77
CA GLN A 148 0.65 -1.75 25.76
C GLN A 148 1.22 -1.89 24.36
N PRO A 149 2.27 -1.11 23.98
CA PRO A 149 2.95 -1.32 22.69
C PRO A 149 3.53 -2.72 22.61
N ILE A 150 3.41 -3.33 21.42
CA ILE A 150 3.96 -4.67 21.18
C ILE A 150 5.50 -4.69 21.29
N GLY A 151 6.17 -3.58 20.99
CA GLY A 151 7.63 -3.45 21.12
C GLY A 151 8.30 -2.93 19.85
N VAL A 152 9.38 -3.61 19.42
CA VAL A 152 10.05 -3.31 18.15
C VAL A 152 9.29 -3.94 17.00
N CYS A 153 9.02 -3.13 15.96
CA CYS A 153 8.32 -3.53 14.76
C CYS A 153 9.25 -3.43 13.54
N ALA A 154 8.94 -4.19 12.51
CA ALA A 154 9.53 -4.05 11.18
C ALA A 154 8.44 -3.82 10.14
N ALA A 155 8.75 -3.03 9.11
CA ALA A 155 7.91 -2.83 7.95
C ALA A 155 8.70 -3.07 6.67
N ILE A 156 8.14 -3.85 5.74
CA ILE A 156 8.68 -4.05 4.40
C ILE A 156 7.63 -3.52 3.44
N THR A 157 7.99 -2.53 2.62
CA THR A 157 7.02 -1.75 1.83
C THR A 157 7.28 -1.84 0.33
N PRO A 158 6.23 -1.79 -0.50
CA PRO A 158 6.34 -1.88 -1.94
C PRO A 158 6.69 -0.54 -2.58
N TRP A 159 6.93 -0.57 -3.89
CA TRP A 159 7.35 0.56 -4.70
C TRP A 159 6.19 1.42 -5.24
N ASN A 160 4.94 0.92 -5.23
CA ASN A 160 3.85 1.56 -5.97
C ASN A 160 3.27 2.82 -5.31
N PHE A 161 3.34 2.91 -3.97
CA PHE A 161 2.98 4.11 -3.18
C PHE A 161 4.06 4.35 -2.12
N PRO A 162 5.23 4.90 -2.53
CA PRO A 162 6.43 4.96 -1.69
C PRO A 162 6.29 5.77 -0.40
N ALA A 163 5.35 6.72 -0.35
CA ALA A 163 5.09 7.50 0.86
C ALA A 163 3.98 6.88 1.70
N ALA A 164 2.81 6.62 1.10
CA ALA A 164 1.62 6.17 1.83
C ALA A 164 1.80 4.79 2.46
N MET A 165 2.45 3.84 1.78
CA MET A 165 2.68 2.50 2.32
C MET A 165 3.64 2.49 3.52
N ILE A 166 4.46 3.52 3.67
CA ILE A 166 5.31 3.72 4.83
C ILE A 166 4.53 4.34 5.98
N THR A 167 3.87 5.47 5.75
CA THR A 167 3.17 6.19 6.83
C THR A 167 2.03 5.39 7.45
N ARG A 168 1.34 4.57 6.65
CA ARG A 168 0.29 3.65 7.12
C ARG A 168 0.77 2.63 8.14
N LYS A 169 2.06 2.28 8.13
CA LYS A 169 2.70 1.32 9.03
C LYS A 169 3.46 2.02 10.16
N VAL A 170 4.19 3.07 9.83
CA VAL A 170 5.01 3.82 10.78
C VAL A 170 4.13 4.61 11.75
N ALA A 171 3.12 5.31 11.26
CA ALA A 171 2.30 6.17 12.11
C ALA A 171 1.58 5.39 13.24
N PRO A 172 0.88 4.27 13.00
CA PRO A 172 0.27 3.51 14.09
C PRO A 172 1.30 2.89 15.03
N ALA A 173 2.47 2.47 14.53
CA ALA A 173 3.54 1.96 15.38
C ALA A 173 4.04 3.02 16.37
N LEU A 174 4.35 4.22 15.89
CA LEU A 174 4.79 5.34 16.73
C LEU A 174 3.69 5.78 17.69
N ALA A 175 2.45 5.88 17.25
CA ALA A 175 1.29 6.22 18.05
C ALA A 175 1.11 5.25 19.22
N ALA A 176 1.27 3.96 18.98
CA ALA A 176 1.18 2.91 20.01
C ALA A 176 2.33 2.93 21.01
N GLY A 177 3.47 3.58 20.71
CA GLY A 177 4.68 3.57 21.52
C GLY A 177 5.72 2.54 21.12
N CYS A 178 5.64 2.01 19.88
CA CYS A 178 6.61 1.10 19.27
C CYS A 178 7.76 1.88 18.64
N ALA A 179 8.92 1.23 18.45
CA ALA A 179 9.93 1.63 17.50
C ALA A 179 9.80 0.77 16.24
N ILE A 180 10.19 1.32 15.10
CA ILE A 180 9.99 0.63 13.81
C ILE A 180 11.19 0.78 12.87
N ILE A 181 11.53 -0.32 12.20
CA ILE A 181 12.54 -0.38 11.14
C ILE A 181 11.82 -0.59 9.82
N VAL A 182 12.02 0.31 8.88
CA VAL A 182 11.43 0.25 7.53
C VAL A 182 12.47 -0.22 6.53
N LYS A 183 12.13 -1.24 5.75
CA LYS A 183 12.85 -1.64 4.55
C LYS A 183 11.97 -1.27 3.34
N PRO A 184 12.23 -0.14 2.67
CA PRO A 184 11.51 0.23 1.44
C PRO A 184 11.91 -0.65 0.27
N ALA A 185 11.11 -0.66 -0.79
CA ALA A 185 11.49 -1.29 -2.06
C ALA A 185 12.74 -0.65 -2.65
N GLU A 186 13.57 -1.46 -3.28
CA GLU A 186 14.83 -1.03 -3.90
C GLU A 186 14.62 -0.02 -5.04
N GLN A 187 13.49 -0.13 -5.73
CA GLN A 187 13.13 0.77 -6.82
C GLN A 187 12.79 2.19 -6.36
N THR A 188 12.24 2.34 -5.13
CA THR A 188 11.68 3.62 -4.64
C THR A 188 12.11 3.94 -3.20
N PRO A 189 13.39 3.98 -2.90
CA PRO A 189 13.89 4.26 -1.55
C PRO A 189 13.99 5.74 -1.21
N LEU A 190 14.05 6.64 -2.22
CA LEU A 190 14.38 8.04 -2.00
C LEU A 190 13.27 8.79 -1.25
N THR A 191 12.00 8.53 -1.59
CA THR A 191 10.84 9.06 -0.84
C THR A 191 10.86 8.57 0.62
N ALA A 192 11.19 7.29 0.84
CA ALA A 192 11.30 6.73 2.18
C ALA A 192 12.36 7.43 3.03
N LEU A 193 13.54 7.62 2.45
CA LEU A 193 14.66 8.31 3.12
C LEU A 193 14.32 9.78 3.41
N ALA A 194 13.63 10.46 2.49
CA ALA A 194 13.15 11.84 2.71
C ALA A 194 12.12 11.90 3.86
N LEU A 195 11.19 10.94 3.96
CA LEU A 195 10.27 10.85 5.10
C LEU A 195 11.00 10.65 6.42
N GLY A 196 12.06 9.84 6.44
CA GLY A 196 12.94 9.66 7.60
C GLY A 196 13.66 10.95 8.01
N LYS A 197 14.17 11.73 7.03
CA LYS A 197 14.77 13.04 7.28
C LYS A 197 13.76 14.00 7.92
N LEU A 198 12.55 14.06 7.38
CA LEU A 198 11.49 14.91 7.92
C LEU A 198 11.03 14.47 9.32
N ALA A 199 11.05 13.17 9.62
CA ALA A 199 10.79 12.67 10.96
C ALA A 199 11.88 13.09 11.96
N GLN A 200 13.14 12.98 11.55
CA GLN A 200 14.29 13.45 12.32
C GLN A 200 14.18 14.97 12.60
N ASP A 201 13.85 15.76 11.58
CA ASP A 201 13.65 17.21 11.69
C ASP A 201 12.43 17.59 12.55
N ALA A 202 11.47 16.69 12.70
CA ALA A 202 10.33 16.86 13.59
C ALA A 202 10.65 16.53 15.05
N GLY A 203 11.84 16.01 15.33
CA GLY A 203 12.28 15.65 16.68
C GLY A 203 11.90 14.23 17.10
N ILE A 204 11.52 13.34 16.18
CA ILE A 204 11.40 11.91 16.49
C ILE A 204 12.75 11.39 16.96
N PRO A 205 12.85 10.79 18.15
CA PRO A 205 14.13 10.39 18.72
C PRO A 205 14.90 9.37 17.87
N ALA A 206 16.22 9.43 17.92
CA ALA A 206 17.11 8.49 17.26
C ALA A 206 16.73 7.04 17.59
N GLY A 207 16.70 6.16 16.60
CA GLY A 207 16.36 4.73 16.74
C GLY A 207 14.88 4.40 16.82
N VAL A 208 13.99 5.38 17.02
CA VAL A 208 12.52 5.15 17.03
C VAL A 208 11.99 4.84 15.64
N LEU A 209 12.44 5.59 14.63
CA LEU A 209 12.22 5.30 13.22
C LEU A 209 13.57 5.12 12.54
N GLN A 210 13.73 4.00 11.84
CA GLN A 210 14.94 3.69 11.09
C GLN A 210 14.57 3.21 9.70
N ILE A 211 15.44 3.49 8.73
CA ILE A 211 15.21 3.10 7.33
C ILE A 211 16.49 2.43 6.82
N VAL A 212 16.37 1.17 6.45
CA VAL A 212 17.45 0.35 5.93
C VAL A 212 17.17 -0.06 4.49
N THR A 213 18.16 0.10 3.63
CA THR A 213 18.13 -0.35 2.24
C THR A 213 19.06 -1.55 2.07
N GLY A 214 18.71 -2.49 1.19
CA GLY A 214 19.52 -3.69 1.00
C GLY A 214 18.73 -4.80 0.33
N ASP A 215 19.38 -5.92 0.09
CA ASP A 215 18.75 -7.10 -0.49
C ASP A 215 17.52 -7.54 0.32
N ALA A 216 16.38 -7.63 -0.35
CA ALA A 216 15.10 -7.91 0.31
C ALA A 216 15.09 -9.23 1.06
N ALA A 217 15.72 -10.28 0.51
CA ALA A 217 15.75 -11.59 1.12
C ALA A 217 16.66 -11.61 2.36
N GLN A 218 17.82 -10.95 2.30
CA GLN A 218 18.76 -10.89 3.41
C GLN A 218 18.24 -10.05 4.57
N VAL A 219 17.82 -8.81 4.28
CA VAL A 219 17.27 -7.91 5.32
C VAL A 219 15.98 -8.49 5.89
N GLY A 220 15.07 -8.98 5.03
CA GLY A 220 13.83 -9.61 5.43
C GLY A 220 14.05 -10.80 6.36
N LYS A 221 15.01 -11.67 6.05
CA LYS A 221 15.34 -12.82 6.89
C LYS A 221 15.80 -12.39 8.29
N VAL A 222 16.68 -11.41 8.40
CA VAL A 222 17.16 -10.92 9.71
C VAL A 222 16.03 -10.34 10.54
N LEU A 223 15.13 -9.56 9.91
CA LEU A 223 13.94 -9.01 10.58
C LEU A 223 12.97 -10.12 11.04
N CYS A 224 12.78 -11.16 10.22
CA CYS A 224 11.91 -12.28 10.55
C CYS A 224 12.49 -13.17 11.66
N ASP A 225 13.78 -13.47 11.62
CA ASP A 225 14.45 -14.38 12.58
C ASP A 225 14.63 -13.74 13.96
N SER A 226 14.72 -12.42 14.06
CA SER A 226 15.01 -11.74 15.30
C SER A 226 13.88 -11.87 16.34
N PRO A 227 14.15 -12.37 17.55
CA PRO A 227 13.15 -12.42 18.62
C PRO A 227 12.86 -11.03 19.23
N VAL A 228 13.70 -10.03 18.96
CA VAL A 228 13.51 -8.64 19.40
C VAL A 228 12.41 -7.97 18.58
N VAL A 229 12.33 -8.26 17.28
CA VAL A 229 11.25 -7.79 16.42
C VAL A 229 9.99 -8.58 16.74
N ARG A 230 9.01 -7.90 17.33
CA ARG A 230 7.75 -8.52 17.80
C ARG A 230 6.64 -8.54 16.77
N LYS A 231 6.74 -7.68 15.76
CA LYS A 231 5.76 -7.54 14.69
C LYS A 231 6.46 -7.25 13.36
N LEU A 232 5.97 -7.91 12.31
CA LEU A 232 6.28 -7.60 10.92
C LEU A 232 5.02 -7.14 10.20
N SER A 233 5.07 -5.98 9.55
CA SER A 233 4.06 -5.49 8.60
C SER A 233 4.65 -5.51 7.19
N PHE A 234 3.96 -6.20 6.29
CA PHE A 234 4.39 -6.33 4.89
C PHE A 234 3.28 -5.94 3.93
N THR A 235 3.63 -5.21 2.90
CA THR A 235 2.79 -5.01 1.71
C THR A 235 3.58 -5.40 0.47
N GLY A 236 3.02 -6.27 -0.35
CA GLY A 236 3.65 -6.75 -1.58
C GLY A 236 2.93 -7.95 -2.17
N SER A 237 3.65 -8.80 -2.92
CA SER A 237 3.05 -9.96 -3.56
C SER A 237 2.62 -11.03 -2.53
N THR A 238 1.58 -11.77 -2.87
CA THR A 238 1.10 -12.90 -2.05
C THR A 238 2.17 -13.98 -1.87
N GLU A 239 2.98 -14.22 -2.89
CA GLU A 239 4.09 -15.18 -2.83
C GLU A 239 5.11 -14.81 -1.76
N VAL A 240 5.58 -13.56 -1.75
CA VAL A 240 6.53 -13.07 -0.73
C VAL A 240 5.87 -13.05 0.64
N GLY A 241 4.58 -12.70 0.73
CA GLY A 241 3.82 -12.77 1.98
C GLY A 241 3.82 -14.16 2.62
N ARG A 242 3.64 -15.21 1.81
CA ARG A 242 3.73 -16.61 2.27
C ARG A 242 5.11 -16.96 2.80
N ILE A 243 6.17 -16.50 2.11
CA ILE A 243 7.56 -16.72 2.54
C ILE A 243 7.82 -16.04 3.90
N LEU A 244 7.46 -14.78 4.03
CA LEU A 244 7.66 -14.02 5.27
C LEU A 244 6.85 -14.59 6.43
N MET A 245 5.63 -15.04 6.18
CA MET A 245 4.79 -15.70 7.18
C MET A 245 5.46 -16.98 7.71
N ALA A 246 6.00 -17.80 6.81
CA ALA A 246 6.74 -19.01 7.17
C ALA A 246 8.01 -18.68 7.97
N GLN A 247 8.77 -17.67 7.58
CA GLN A 247 9.98 -17.23 8.29
C GLN A 247 9.69 -16.66 9.68
N CYS A 248 8.53 -16.02 9.87
CA CYS A 248 8.13 -15.46 11.16
C CYS A 248 7.55 -16.49 12.14
N ALA A 249 7.14 -17.66 11.66
CA ALA A 249 6.47 -18.68 12.46
C ALA A 249 7.31 -19.17 13.68
N PRO A 250 8.64 -19.41 13.59
CA PRO A 250 9.44 -19.85 14.73
C PRO A 250 9.45 -18.90 15.93
N THR A 251 9.24 -17.61 15.72
CA THR A 251 9.21 -16.59 16.78
C THR A 251 7.80 -16.16 17.18
N ILE A 252 6.77 -16.74 16.55
CA ILE A 252 5.34 -16.41 16.78
C ILE A 252 5.11 -14.89 16.69
N LYS A 253 5.75 -14.28 15.72
CA LYS A 253 5.72 -12.83 15.50
C LYS A 253 4.33 -12.40 15.03
N LYS A 254 3.80 -11.29 15.54
CA LYS A 254 2.55 -10.73 15.03
C LYS A 254 2.74 -10.24 13.60
N LEU A 255 1.81 -10.57 12.71
CA LEU A 255 1.89 -10.23 11.30
C LEU A 255 0.72 -9.33 10.89
N SER A 256 1.01 -8.32 10.09
CA SER A 256 0.05 -7.66 9.22
C SER A 256 0.54 -7.82 7.78
N LEU A 257 -0.30 -8.37 6.94
CA LEU A 257 0.03 -8.68 5.54
C LEU A 257 -1.01 -8.03 4.64
N GLU A 258 -0.57 -7.11 3.79
CA GLU A 258 -1.35 -6.52 2.72
C GLU A 258 -0.80 -7.04 1.39
N LEU A 259 -1.52 -7.98 0.79
CA LEU A 259 -1.02 -8.78 -0.32
C LEU A 259 -1.75 -8.44 -1.62
N GLY A 260 -1.56 -9.27 -2.64
CA GLY A 260 -2.17 -9.10 -3.94
C GLY A 260 -3.69 -9.07 -3.91
N GLY A 261 -4.27 -8.53 -4.95
CA GLY A 261 -5.71 -8.49 -5.18
C GLY A 261 -6.05 -8.79 -6.63
N ASN A 262 -7.32 -9.03 -6.88
CA ASN A 262 -7.86 -9.19 -8.23
C ASN A 262 -9.30 -8.66 -8.25
N ALA A 263 -9.44 -7.36 -7.95
CA ALA A 263 -10.70 -6.72 -7.66
C ALA A 263 -11.71 -6.85 -8.81
N PRO A 264 -12.92 -7.36 -8.55
CA PRO A 264 -14.03 -7.28 -9.47
C PRO A 264 -14.68 -5.90 -9.40
N VAL A 265 -15.12 -5.40 -10.55
CA VAL A 265 -16.13 -4.34 -10.67
C VAL A 265 -17.36 -4.95 -11.30
N ILE A 266 -18.50 -4.88 -10.63
CA ILE A 266 -19.77 -5.41 -11.14
C ILE A 266 -20.66 -4.24 -11.54
N VAL A 267 -21.01 -4.16 -12.82
CA VAL A 267 -21.89 -3.10 -13.36
C VAL A 267 -23.20 -3.73 -13.79
N PHE A 268 -24.26 -3.44 -13.03
CA PHE A 268 -25.61 -3.94 -13.33
C PHE A 268 -26.33 -3.07 -14.37
N ASP A 269 -27.33 -3.61 -15.03
CA ASP A 269 -28.10 -2.94 -16.09
C ASP A 269 -28.75 -1.63 -15.63
N ASP A 270 -29.08 -1.52 -14.35
CA ASP A 270 -29.69 -0.35 -13.72
C ASP A 270 -28.68 0.70 -13.24
N ALA A 271 -27.39 0.47 -13.46
CA ALA A 271 -26.36 1.40 -13.01
C ALA A 271 -26.41 2.76 -13.72
N ASN A 272 -26.02 3.82 -13.02
CA ASN A 272 -25.65 5.06 -13.68
C ASN A 272 -24.37 4.84 -14.47
N LEU A 273 -24.48 4.80 -15.79
CA LEU A 273 -23.39 4.40 -16.68
C LEU A 273 -22.21 5.37 -16.65
N ASP A 274 -22.48 6.67 -16.55
CA ASP A 274 -21.42 7.69 -16.49
C ASP A 274 -20.66 7.60 -15.17
N ALA A 275 -21.36 7.37 -14.06
CA ALA A 275 -20.72 7.14 -12.77
C ALA A 275 -19.91 5.82 -12.74
N ALA A 276 -20.43 4.77 -13.38
CA ALA A 276 -19.70 3.50 -13.50
C ALA A 276 -18.41 3.65 -14.29
N VAL A 277 -18.43 4.32 -15.45
CA VAL A 277 -17.24 4.61 -16.25
C VAL A 277 -16.26 5.47 -15.47
N ALA A 278 -16.69 6.53 -14.81
CA ALA A 278 -15.82 7.37 -13.99
C ALA A 278 -15.17 6.57 -12.85
N GLY A 279 -15.93 5.69 -12.18
CA GLY A 279 -15.43 4.82 -11.14
C GLY A 279 -14.41 3.79 -11.65
N ILE A 280 -14.66 3.19 -12.81
CA ILE A 280 -13.71 2.28 -13.46
C ILE A 280 -12.42 3.02 -13.80
N MET A 281 -12.49 4.22 -14.41
CA MET A 281 -11.33 5.04 -14.73
C MET A 281 -10.50 5.36 -13.48
N ALA A 282 -11.14 5.82 -12.41
CA ALA A 282 -10.48 6.17 -11.16
C ALA A 282 -9.82 4.97 -10.47
N SER A 283 -10.44 3.79 -10.54
CA SER A 283 -9.94 2.57 -9.92
C SER A 283 -8.89 1.87 -10.78
N LYS A 284 -9.09 1.78 -12.11
CA LYS A 284 -8.23 0.98 -13.01
C LYS A 284 -6.97 1.71 -13.46
N PHE A 285 -7.07 3.00 -13.79
CA PHE A 285 -5.97 3.72 -14.44
C PHE A 285 -5.15 4.60 -13.48
N ARG A 286 -5.50 4.67 -12.22
CA ARG A 286 -4.67 5.28 -11.18
C ARG A 286 -3.31 4.58 -11.12
N ASN A 287 -2.24 5.37 -11.08
CA ASN A 287 -0.87 4.88 -11.08
C ASN A 287 -0.58 3.85 -12.20
N SER A 288 -1.17 4.07 -13.39
CA SER A 288 -1.08 3.15 -14.54
C SER A 288 -1.55 1.72 -14.22
N GLY A 289 -2.54 1.58 -13.35
CA GLY A 289 -3.07 0.28 -12.91
C GLY A 289 -2.21 -0.47 -11.90
N GLN A 290 -1.15 0.14 -11.39
CA GLN A 290 -0.22 -0.47 -10.45
C GLN A 290 -0.67 -0.24 -8.99
N THR A 291 -1.89 -0.68 -8.68
CA THR A 291 -2.50 -0.61 -7.34
C THR A 291 -3.14 -1.93 -6.95
N CYS A 292 -3.00 -2.31 -5.68
CA CYS A 292 -3.56 -3.56 -5.16
C CYS A 292 -5.10 -3.57 -5.13
N VAL A 293 -5.73 -2.40 -5.07
CA VAL A 293 -7.21 -2.24 -5.11
C VAL A 293 -7.74 -1.92 -6.51
N CYS A 294 -6.89 -2.01 -7.52
CA CYS A 294 -7.21 -1.71 -8.91
C CYS A 294 -8.26 -2.71 -9.46
N ALA A 295 -9.22 -2.18 -10.21
CA ALA A 295 -10.19 -3.01 -10.94
C ALA A 295 -9.48 -3.89 -11.97
N ASN A 296 -9.43 -5.19 -11.72
CA ASN A 296 -8.75 -6.15 -12.60
C ASN A 296 -9.74 -7.02 -13.38
N ARG A 297 -11.00 -7.14 -12.93
CA ARG A 297 -12.03 -7.93 -13.59
C ARG A 297 -13.30 -7.10 -13.64
N ILE A 298 -13.64 -6.57 -14.82
CA ILE A 298 -14.80 -5.71 -14.99
C ILE A 298 -15.95 -6.53 -15.54
N TYR A 299 -16.87 -6.92 -14.68
CA TYR A 299 -18.08 -7.69 -15.00
C TYR A 299 -19.21 -6.72 -15.34
N VAL A 300 -19.74 -6.84 -16.55
CA VAL A 300 -20.77 -5.95 -17.07
C VAL A 300 -22.00 -6.77 -17.48
N GLN A 301 -23.17 -6.40 -16.99
CA GLN A 301 -24.40 -7.09 -17.34
C GLN A 301 -24.76 -6.89 -18.81
N ASP A 302 -25.31 -7.91 -19.43
CA ASP A 302 -25.51 -7.99 -20.90
C ASP A 302 -26.20 -6.76 -21.49
N GLY A 303 -27.22 -6.25 -20.84
CA GLY A 303 -28.05 -5.17 -21.37
C GLY A 303 -27.33 -3.83 -21.56
N ILE A 304 -26.20 -3.62 -20.86
CA ILE A 304 -25.42 -2.35 -20.95
C ILE A 304 -24.00 -2.56 -21.43
N TYR A 305 -23.59 -3.78 -21.73
CA TYR A 305 -22.19 -4.11 -22.02
C TYR A 305 -21.62 -3.26 -23.16
N ASP A 306 -22.25 -3.25 -24.32
CA ASP A 306 -21.72 -2.55 -25.50
C ASP A 306 -21.68 -1.03 -25.25
N ARG A 307 -22.71 -0.45 -24.62
CA ARG A 307 -22.74 0.97 -24.28
C ARG A 307 -21.64 1.35 -23.28
N LEU A 308 -21.34 0.46 -22.31
CA LEU A 308 -20.25 0.70 -21.38
C LEU A 308 -18.90 0.62 -22.10
N VAL A 309 -18.69 -0.34 -23.00
CA VAL A 309 -17.48 -0.43 -23.81
C VAL A 309 -17.22 0.85 -24.58
N ASP A 310 -18.23 1.38 -25.31
CA ASP A 310 -18.09 2.61 -26.08
C ASP A 310 -17.68 3.80 -25.21
N LYS A 311 -18.34 3.98 -24.06
CA LYS A 311 -18.04 5.08 -23.14
C LYS A 311 -16.66 4.91 -22.47
N LEU A 312 -16.29 3.70 -22.12
CA LEU A 312 -15.00 3.43 -21.49
C LEU A 312 -13.84 3.66 -22.48
N VAL A 313 -13.98 3.20 -23.73
CA VAL A 313 -13.00 3.45 -24.79
C VAL A 313 -12.82 4.96 -24.98
N ALA A 314 -13.91 5.71 -25.12
CA ALA A 314 -13.84 7.16 -25.27
C ALA A 314 -13.15 7.86 -24.08
N ALA A 315 -13.34 7.36 -22.85
CA ALA A 315 -12.67 7.89 -21.68
C ALA A 315 -11.17 7.52 -21.65
N VAL A 316 -10.81 6.31 -22.04
CA VAL A 316 -9.42 5.86 -22.11
C VAL A 316 -8.62 6.60 -23.18
N GLU A 317 -9.22 6.96 -24.30
CA GLU A 317 -8.60 7.79 -25.35
C GLU A 317 -8.13 9.16 -24.85
N GLN A 318 -8.69 9.68 -23.78
CA GLN A 318 -8.30 10.96 -23.21
C GLN A 318 -7.06 10.86 -22.28
N LEU A 319 -6.62 9.65 -21.96
CA LEU A 319 -5.43 9.45 -21.15
C LEU A 319 -4.17 9.81 -21.93
N LYS A 320 -3.25 10.52 -21.27
CA LYS A 320 -1.99 10.97 -21.85
C LYS A 320 -0.83 10.22 -21.24
N VAL A 321 -0.23 9.34 -22.03
CA VAL A 321 0.98 8.60 -21.64
C VAL A 321 2.20 9.51 -21.79
N GLY A 322 3.06 9.53 -20.79
CA GLY A 322 4.28 10.33 -20.83
C GLY A 322 5.07 10.30 -19.53
N ASP A 323 6.18 11.04 -19.52
CA ASP A 323 6.96 11.27 -18.31
C ASP A 323 6.09 12.02 -17.28
N GLY A 324 5.97 11.46 -16.08
CA GLY A 324 5.12 12.00 -15.01
C GLY A 324 5.50 13.42 -14.56
N SER A 325 6.72 13.86 -14.83
CA SER A 325 7.18 15.23 -14.56
C SER A 325 6.61 16.28 -15.52
N GLN A 326 6.08 15.86 -16.66
CA GLN A 326 5.54 16.75 -17.67
C GLN A 326 4.08 17.10 -17.38
N ALA A 327 3.73 18.36 -17.60
CA ALA A 327 2.37 18.86 -17.39
C ALA A 327 1.37 18.13 -18.30
N GLY A 328 0.24 17.69 -17.73
CA GLY A 328 -0.84 17.03 -18.46
C GLY A 328 -0.66 15.51 -18.63
N THR A 329 0.46 14.92 -18.22
CA THR A 329 0.61 13.46 -18.15
C THR A 329 -0.35 12.88 -17.13
N THR A 330 -1.10 11.85 -17.55
CA THR A 330 -2.05 11.10 -16.68
C THR A 330 -1.64 9.65 -16.50
N GLN A 331 -0.77 9.11 -17.37
CA GLN A 331 -0.26 7.73 -17.29
C GLN A 331 1.25 7.76 -17.42
N GLY A 332 1.94 7.46 -16.34
CA GLY A 332 3.38 7.27 -16.34
C GLY A 332 3.79 5.89 -16.86
N PRO A 333 5.12 5.61 -16.85
CA PRO A 333 5.64 4.29 -17.21
C PRO A 333 5.24 3.24 -16.16
N LEU A 334 5.33 1.96 -16.52
CA LEU A 334 5.38 0.88 -15.55
C LEU A 334 6.74 0.90 -14.84
N ILE A 335 6.80 0.26 -13.67
CA ILE A 335 8.00 0.35 -12.82
C ILE A 335 9.25 -0.24 -13.49
N ASP A 336 9.12 -1.34 -14.20
CA ASP A 336 10.22 -2.07 -14.84
C ASP A 336 9.77 -2.86 -16.07
N GLN A 337 10.71 -3.55 -16.69
CA GLN A 337 10.47 -4.35 -17.88
C GLN A 337 9.65 -5.61 -17.57
N ASP A 338 9.84 -6.21 -16.40
CA ASP A 338 9.08 -7.40 -15.99
C ASP A 338 7.58 -7.10 -15.90
N ALA A 339 7.22 -5.89 -15.44
CA ALA A 339 5.85 -5.43 -15.43
C ALA A 339 5.26 -5.31 -16.84
N VAL A 340 6.03 -4.80 -17.82
CA VAL A 340 5.62 -4.72 -19.22
C VAL A 340 5.38 -6.12 -19.78
N GLU A 341 6.31 -7.04 -19.55
CA GLU A 341 6.21 -8.43 -20.05
C GLU A 341 5.02 -9.17 -19.45
N LYS A 342 4.77 -8.98 -18.18
CA LYS A 342 3.59 -9.55 -17.49
C LYS A 342 2.29 -9.04 -18.13
N VAL A 343 2.16 -7.73 -18.30
CA VAL A 343 0.98 -7.13 -18.93
C VAL A 343 0.77 -7.68 -20.34
N GLN A 344 1.82 -7.71 -21.15
CA GLN A 344 1.75 -8.23 -22.52
C GLN A 344 1.34 -9.71 -22.51
N SER A 345 1.90 -10.52 -21.61
CA SER A 345 1.58 -11.95 -21.54
C SER A 345 0.10 -12.23 -21.18
N HIS A 346 -0.52 -11.36 -20.37
CA HIS A 346 -1.95 -11.45 -20.06
C HIS A 346 -2.83 -11.10 -21.28
N ILE A 347 -2.43 -10.08 -22.04
CA ILE A 347 -3.11 -9.68 -23.28
C ILE A 347 -3.00 -10.80 -24.31
N ASP A 348 -1.81 -11.33 -24.53
CA ASP A 348 -1.55 -12.41 -25.51
C ASP A 348 -2.37 -13.67 -25.18
N ASP A 349 -2.43 -14.07 -23.91
CA ASP A 349 -3.27 -15.18 -23.45
C ASP A 349 -4.75 -14.95 -23.80
N ALA A 350 -5.24 -13.74 -23.57
CA ALA A 350 -6.64 -13.40 -23.83
C ALA A 350 -6.95 -13.42 -25.34
N LEU A 351 -6.06 -12.86 -26.18
CA LEU A 351 -6.21 -12.85 -27.63
C LEU A 351 -6.23 -14.26 -28.21
N ILE A 352 -5.31 -15.13 -27.78
CA ILE A 352 -5.26 -16.53 -28.20
C ILE A 352 -6.58 -17.25 -27.85
N LYS A 353 -7.22 -16.88 -26.75
CA LYS A 353 -8.47 -17.45 -26.28
C LYS A 353 -9.73 -16.74 -26.81
N GLY A 354 -9.59 -15.83 -27.77
CA GLY A 354 -10.70 -15.22 -28.50
C GLY A 354 -11.19 -13.85 -28.00
N ALA A 355 -10.50 -13.23 -27.04
CA ALA A 355 -10.75 -11.84 -26.67
C ALA A 355 -10.32 -10.86 -27.77
N GLN A 356 -10.81 -9.63 -27.70
CA GLN A 356 -10.50 -8.57 -28.68
C GLN A 356 -10.01 -7.30 -27.98
N ILE A 357 -9.10 -6.60 -28.64
CA ILE A 357 -8.64 -5.27 -28.19
C ILE A 357 -9.61 -4.22 -28.71
N ALA A 358 -10.21 -3.46 -27.82
CA ALA A 358 -11.02 -2.30 -28.20
C ALA A 358 -10.16 -1.04 -28.34
N ILE A 359 -9.11 -0.90 -27.53
CA ILE A 359 -8.11 0.18 -27.61
C ILE A 359 -6.82 -0.27 -26.93
N GLY A 360 -5.66 0.21 -27.40
CA GLY A 360 -4.34 -0.08 -26.87
C GLY A 360 -3.81 -1.47 -27.24
N GLY A 361 -3.34 -2.22 -26.26
CA GLY A 361 -2.96 -3.62 -26.38
C GLY A 361 -1.47 -3.89 -26.61
N GLN A 362 -0.61 -2.87 -26.57
CA GLN A 362 0.82 -3.01 -26.86
C GLN A 362 1.66 -1.97 -26.11
N PRO A 363 2.98 -2.18 -26.01
CA PRO A 363 3.90 -1.16 -25.54
C PRO A 363 3.71 0.17 -26.27
N HIS A 364 3.88 1.28 -25.57
CA HIS A 364 3.70 2.62 -26.14
C HIS A 364 4.92 3.01 -27.00
N GLU A 365 4.72 3.86 -28.01
CA GLU A 365 5.76 4.34 -28.93
C GLU A 365 6.90 5.11 -28.26
N LEU A 366 6.69 5.64 -27.06
CA LEU A 366 7.74 6.24 -26.23
C LEU A 366 8.83 5.23 -25.82
N GLY A 367 8.56 3.94 -26.01
CA GLY A 367 9.50 2.87 -25.66
C GLY A 367 9.64 2.64 -24.16
N ARG A 368 10.77 2.04 -23.74
CA ARG A 368 11.07 1.69 -22.35
C ARG A 368 9.92 0.91 -21.69
N THR A 369 9.46 1.36 -20.55
CA THR A 369 8.40 0.71 -19.79
C THR A 369 7.01 1.38 -19.94
N PHE A 370 6.86 2.27 -20.92
CA PHE A 370 5.55 2.85 -21.22
C PHE A 370 4.65 1.83 -21.92
N PHE A 371 3.40 1.74 -21.45
CA PHE A 371 2.41 0.84 -22.01
C PHE A 371 1.12 1.59 -22.37
N GLN A 372 0.48 1.22 -23.44
CA GLN A 372 -0.78 1.84 -23.84
C GLN A 372 -1.91 1.48 -22.89
N PRO A 373 -2.68 2.45 -22.38
CA PRO A 373 -3.95 2.17 -21.70
C PRO A 373 -4.84 1.33 -22.59
N THR A 374 -5.34 0.22 -22.05
CA THR A 374 -5.90 -0.86 -22.86
C THR A 374 -7.29 -1.25 -22.35
N VAL A 375 -8.22 -1.49 -23.27
CA VAL A 375 -9.51 -2.13 -23.01
C VAL A 375 -9.59 -3.42 -23.81
N VAL A 376 -9.87 -4.54 -23.12
CA VAL A 376 -10.02 -5.86 -23.71
C VAL A 376 -11.45 -6.33 -23.53
N THR A 377 -12.11 -6.72 -24.62
CA THR A 377 -13.51 -7.19 -24.64
C THR A 377 -13.59 -8.69 -24.89
N GLY A 378 -14.73 -9.30 -24.55
CA GLY A 378 -14.94 -10.73 -24.74
C GLY A 378 -14.10 -11.61 -23.84
N VAL A 379 -13.67 -11.07 -22.68
CA VAL A 379 -12.86 -11.81 -21.73
C VAL A 379 -13.71 -12.85 -21.00
N THR A 380 -13.13 -14.03 -20.75
CA THR A 380 -13.82 -15.15 -20.09
C THR A 380 -13.03 -15.66 -18.88
N GLN A 381 -13.69 -16.46 -18.05
CA GLN A 381 -13.10 -17.10 -16.86
C GLN A 381 -11.94 -18.07 -17.17
N LYS A 382 -11.72 -18.40 -18.45
CA LYS A 382 -10.62 -19.28 -18.91
C LYS A 382 -9.33 -18.51 -19.17
N MET A 383 -9.36 -17.19 -19.15
CA MET A 383 -8.22 -16.31 -19.43
C MET A 383 -7.49 -15.95 -18.13
N ARG A 384 -6.19 -15.64 -18.24
CA ARG A 384 -5.35 -15.28 -17.08
C ARG A 384 -5.90 -14.10 -16.29
N PHE A 385 -6.53 -13.13 -16.94
CA PHE A 385 -7.21 -12.00 -16.29
C PHE A 385 -8.21 -12.41 -15.20
N ALA A 386 -8.83 -13.58 -15.31
CA ALA A 386 -9.81 -14.06 -14.34
C ALA A 386 -9.17 -14.49 -13.02
N LYS A 387 -7.91 -14.92 -13.02
CA LYS A 387 -7.24 -15.55 -11.87
C LYS A 387 -6.00 -14.81 -11.39
N GLU A 388 -5.33 -14.06 -12.26
CA GLU A 388 -4.06 -13.43 -11.96
C GLU A 388 -4.20 -11.90 -11.90
N GLU A 389 -3.54 -11.30 -10.93
CA GLU A 389 -3.42 -9.85 -10.81
C GLU A 389 -2.54 -9.30 -11.93
N THR A 390 -3.07 -8.43 -12.79
CA THR A 390 -2.34 -7.86 -13.94
C THR A 390 -1.34 -6.78 -13.50
N PHE A 391 -1.76 -5.88 -12.61
CA PHE A 391 -0.96 -4.78 -12.08
C PHE A 391 -0.45 -3.81 -13.16
N GLY A 392 -1.32 -3.47 -14.11
CA GLY A 392 -1.03 -2.62 -15.25
C GLY A 392 -2.28 -1.96 -15.84
N PRO A 393 -2.11 -1.12 -16.89
CA PRO A 393 -3.18 -0.26 -17.41
C PRO A 393 -4.11 -1.00 -18.38
N VAL A 394 -4.63 -2.15 -17.97
CA VAL A 394 -5.51 -2.98 -18.79
C VAL A 394 -6.83 -3.21 -18.11
N ALA A 395 -7.93 -2.87 -18.77
CA ALA A 395 -9.30 -3.07 -18.34
C ALA A 395 -9.94 -4.25 -19.11
N PRO A 396 -9.93 -5.49 -18.55
CA PRO A 396 -10.59 -6.63 -19.17
C PRO A 396 -12.06 -6.67 -18.79
N LEU A 397 -12.95 -6.76 -19.81
CA LEU A 397 -14.40 -6.77 -19.64
C LEU A 397 -14.98 -8.15 -19.89
N PHE A 398 -15.74 -8.60 -18.88
CA PHE A 398 -16.47 -9.88 -18.85
C PHE A 398 -17.98 -9.60 -18.95
N ARG A 399 -18.75 -10.49 -19.58
CA ARG A 399 -20.21 -10.44 -19.55
C ARG A 399 -20.75 -11.28 -18.39
N PHE A 400 -21.89 -10.87 -17.84
CA PHE A 400 -22.71 -11.71 -16.98
C PHE A 400 -24.20 -11.48 -17.26
N HIS A 401 -25.03 -12.47 -16.91
CA HIS A 401 -26.46 -12.45 -17.18
C HIS A 401 -27.27 -12.01 -15.95
N ASP A 402 -26.98 -12.59 -14.80
CA ASP A 402 -27.74 -12.33 -13.57
C ASP A 402 -26.83 -12.11 -12.33
N GLU A 403 -27.46 -11.70 -11.25
CA GLU A 403 -26.77 -11.34 -10.00
C GLU A 403 -26.04 -12.55 -9.38
N ALA A 404 -26.60 -13.75 -9.45
CA ALA A 404 -25.99 -14.94 -8.87
C ALA A 404 -24.72 -15.33 -9.62
N GLU A 405 -24.74 -15.25 -10.95
CA GLU A 405 -23.57 -15.46 -11.79
C GLU A 405 -22.46 -14.42 -11.50
N ALA A 406 -22.82 -13.14 -11.39
CA ALA A 406 -21.87 -12.08 -11.08
C ALA A 406 -21.16 -12.32 -9.74
N ILE A 407 -21.91 -12.69 -8.69
CA ILE A 407 -21.34 -12.99 -7.38
C ILE A 407 -20.44 -14.23 -7.45
N ALA A 408 -20.86 -15.28 -8.13
CA ALA A 408 -20.07 -16.50 -8.26
C ALA A 408 -18.75 -16.24 -8.98
N MET A 409 -18.75 -15.50 -10.10
CA MET A 409 -17.54 -15.13 -10.83
C MET A 409 -16.65 -14.19 -10.02
N ALA A 410 -17.23 -13.23 -9.30
CA ALA A 410 -16.46 -12.29 -8.47
C ALA A 410 -15.72 -13.01 -7.33
N ASN A 411 -16.33 -14.01 -6.70
CA ASN A 411 -15.75 -14.78 -5.60
C ASN A 411 -14.80 -15.90 -6.06
N ASP A 412 -14.78 -16.24 -7.37
CA ASP A 412 -13.94 -17.31 -7.92
C ASP A 412 -12.47 -16.87 -8.09
N THR A 413 -11.83 -16.59 -6.95
CA THR A 413 -10.44 -16.17 -6.84
C THR A 413 -9.87 -16.52 -5.47
N GLU A 414 -8.54 -16.67 -5.37
CA GLU A 414 -7.85 -16.80 -4.08
C GLU A 414 -7.76 -15.49 -3.31
N PHE A 415 -7.96 -14.36 -3.99
CA PHE A 415 -7.86 -13.03 -3.43
C PHE A 415 -9.17 -12.54 -2.80
N GLY A 416 -9.09 -11.53 -1.95
CA GLY A 416 -10.24 -10.92 -1.28
C GLY A 416 -9.91 -9.53 -0.71
N LEU A 417 -9.23 -8.65 -1.48
CA LEU A 417 -8.86 -7.33 -1.00
C LEU A 417 -9.99 -6.31 -1.21
N ALA A 418 -10.27 -5.95 -2.45
CA ALA A 418 -11.28 -4.97 -2.81
C ALA A 418 -12.25 -5.49 -3.86
N ALA A 419 -13.50 -5.00 -3.81
CA ALA A 419 -14.53 -5.21 -4.82
C ALA A 419 -15.33 -3.91 -5.01
N TYR A 420 -15.96 -3.78 -6.15
CA TYR A 420 -16.78 -2.61 -6.48
C TYR A 420 -18.07 -3.04 -7.16
N LEU A 421 -19.16 -2.28 -6.95
CA LEU A 421 -20.39 -2.49 -7.70
C LEU A 421 -21.09 -1.17 -8.00
N PHE A 422 -21.80 -1.16 -9.12
CA PHE A 422 -22.61 -0.04 -9.59
C PHE A 422 -24.03 -0.51 -9.85
N THR A 423 -25.00 0.01 -9.09
CA THR A 423 -26.44 -0.29 -9.18
C THR A 423 -27.25 0.81 -8.53
N GLN A 424 -28.45 1.05 -9.02
CA GLN A 424 -29.42 1.97 -8.41
C GLN A 424 -30.38 1.24 -7.44
N ASN A 425 -30.36 -0.10 -7.40
CA ASN A 425 -31.24 -0.90 -6.55
C ASN A 425 -30.72 -0.93 -5.11
N ALA A 426 -31.45 -0.28 -4.19
CA ALA A 426 -31.06 -0.17 -2.78
C ALA A 426 -30.90 -1.53 -2.08
N SER A 427 -31.75 -2.51 -2.38
CA SER A 427 -31.64 -3.86 -1.81
C SER A 427 -30.38 -4.59 -2.31
N ARG A 428 -30.03 -4.39 -3.58
CA ARG A 428 -28.81 -4.96 -4.17
C ARG A 428 -27.54 -4.33 -3.58
N GLN A 429 -27.58 -3.03 -3.24
CA GLN A 429 -26.48 -2.33 -2.57
C GLN A 429 -26.10 -2.92 -1.20
N TRP A 430 -27.00 -3.67 -0.57
CA TRP A 430 -26.76 -4.43 0.66
C TRP A 430 -26.45 -5.90 0.38
N ARG A 431 -27.34 -6.57 -0.33
CA ARG A 431 -27.29 -8.01 -0.55
C ARG A 431 -26.01 -8.46 -1.28
N VAL A 432 -25.59 -7.73 -2.31
CA VAL A 432 -24.41 -8.12 -3.10
C VAL A 432 -23.13 -7.94 -2.30
N PRO A 433 -22.85 -6.78 -1.67
CA PRO A 433 -21.65 -6.64 -0.83
C PRO A 433 -21.54 -7.67 0.30
N GLU A 434 -22.66 -8.06 0.93
CA GLU A 434 -22.67 -9.10 1.96
C GLU A 434 -22.28 -10.49 1.42
N ALA A 435 -22.58 -10.76 0.16
CA ALA A 435 -22.25 -12.01 -0.50
C ALA A 435 -20.83 -12.04 -1.10
N LEU A 436 -20.16 -10.89 -1.23
CA LEU A 436 -18.82 -10.79 -1.77
C LEU A 436 -17.77 -11.08 -0.70
N GLU A 437 -16.80 -11.96 -1.01
CA GLU A 437 -15.72 -12.39 -0.12
C GLU A 437 -14.52 -11.44 -0.17
N TYR A 438 -14.74 -10.18 0.24
CA TYR A 438 -13.73 -9.12 0.18
C TYR A 438 -13.66 -8.33 1.48
N GLY A 439 -12.47 -7.82 1.80
CA GLY A 439 -12.29 -6.99 2.98
C GLY A 439 -12.87 -5.58 2.82
N MET A 440 -12.97 -5.10 1.58
CA MET A 440 -13.48 -3.77 1.25
C MET A 440 -14.40 -3.83 0.03
N VAL A 441 -15.53 -3.13 0.07
CA VAL A 441 -16.45 -3.05 -1.07
C VAL A 441 -16.85 -1.60 -1.31
N GLY A 442 -16.58 -1.09 -2.52
CA GLY A 442 -17.05 0.20 -2.99
C GLY A 442 -18.42 0.07 -3.67
N ILE A 443 -19.38 0.90 -3.29
CA ILE A 443 -20.73 0.90 -3.85
C ILE A 443 -20.95 2.24 -4.55
N ASN A 444 -21.15 2.21 -5.86
CA ASN A 444 -21.27 3.38 -6.73
C ASN A 444 -20.07 4.35 -6.65
N THR A 445 -18.89 3.80 -6.34
CA THR A 445 -17.62 4.52 -6.30
C THR A 445 -16.48 3.63 -6.75
N GLY A 446 -15.46 4.21 -7.35
CA GLY A 446 -14.19 3.54 -7.69
C GLY A 446 -13.04 3.86 -6.72
N LEU A 447 -13.28 4.66 -5.68
CA LEU A 447 -12.28 5.08 -4.70
C LEU A 447 -12.75 4.71 -3.30
N ILE A 448 -11.95 3.91 -2.58
CA ILE A 448 -12.28 3.38 -1.25
C ILE A 448 -11.19 3.62 -0.22
N SER A 449 -10.02 4.07 -0.65
CA SER A 449 -8.87 4.22 0.25
C SER A 449 -8.88 5.58 0.94
N ASN A 450 -8.91 5.58 2.26
CA ASN A 450 -8.74 6.76 3.11
C ASN A 450 -8.21 6.33 4.50
N GLU A 451 -7.79 7.28 5.31
CA GLU A 451 -7.19 7.03 6.63
C GLU A 451 -8.21 6.61 7.70
N VAL A 452 -9.48 6.96 7.52
CA VAL A 452 -10.51 6.74 8.55
C VAL A 452 -11.18 5.36 8.46
N ALA A 453 -11.06 4.69 7.31
CA ALA A 453 -11.65 3.37 7.07
C ALA A 453 -10.61 2.24 7.16
N PRO A 454 -11.00 1.04 7.63
CA PRO A 454 -10.08 -0.09 7.74
C PRO A 454 -9.75 -0.65 6.35
N PHE A 455 -8.50 -0.54 5.96
CA PHE A 455 -7.97 -1.10 4.73
C PHE A 455 -7.40 -2.49 4.99
N GLY A 456 -7.79 -3.48 4.20
CA GLY A 456 -7.22 -4.82 4.26
C GLY A 456 -8.13 -5.87 3.64
N GLY A 457 -7.55 -7.04 3.41
CA GLY A 457 -8.19 -8.14 2.71
C GLY A 457 -8.54 -9.33 3.59
N VAL A 458 -9.22 -10.28 2.98
CA VAL A 458 -9.48 -11.62 3.49
C VAL A 458 -8.86 -12.64 2.54
N LYS A 459 -8.97 -13.93 2.85
CA LYS A 459 -8.39 -15.01 2.06
C LYS A 459 -6.86 -14.78 1.86
N GLN A 460 -6.36 -14.95 0.64
CA GLN A 460 -4.92 -14.78 0.38
C GLN A 460 -4.50 -13.34 0.03
N SER A 461 -5.40 -12.38 0.25
CA SER A 461 -5.03 -10.95 0.22
C SER A 461 -4.47 -10.44 1.54
N GLY A 462 -4.48 -11.23 2.60
CA GLY A 462 -3.69 -10.95 3.79
C GLY A 462 -4.40 -11.03 5.13
N LEU A 463 -3.75 -10.42 6.12
CA LEU A 463 -4.11 -10.43 7.54
C LEU A 463 -4.00 -9.02 8.12
N GLY A 464 -4.89 -8.67 9.03
CA GLY A 464 -4.90 -7.38 9.71
C GLY A 464 -5.58 -6.28 8.91
N ARG A 465 -5.58 -5.08 9.49
CA ARG A 465 -6.14 -3.87 8.85
C ARG A 465 -5.21 -2.69 9.07
N GLU A 466 -5.14 -1.82 8.07
CA GLU A 466 -4.41 -0.55 8.12
C GLU A 466 -5.38 0.63 8.09
N GLY A 467 -4.98 1.77 8.66
CA GLY A 467 -5.88 2.90 8.81
C GLY A 467 -6.95 2.67 9.86
N SER A 468 -7.87 3.63 10.01
CA SER A 468 -8.96 3.56 10.99
C SER A 468 -8.47 3.43 12.43
N ARG A 469 -9.41 3.44 13.38
CA ARG A 469 -9.12 3.05 14.77
C ARG A 469 -8.67 1.59 14.93
N TYR A 470 -8.96 0.75 13.93
CA TYR A 470 -8.56 -0.66 13.96
C TYR A 470 -7.07 -0.85 13.68
N GLY A 471 -6.45 0.03 12.89
CA GLY A 471 -5.05 -0.11 12.48
C GLY A 471 -4.06 -0.01 13.64
N ILE A 472 -4.34 0.78 14.68
CA ILE A 472 -3.47 0.90 15.85
C ILE A 472 -3.49 -0.37 16.72
N GLU A 473 -4.60 -1.11 16.74
CA GLU A 473 -4.73 -2.37 17.49
C GLU A 473 -3.73 -3.43 17.04
N GLU A 474 -3.28 -3.35 15.78
CA GLU A 474 -2.25 -4.23 15.24
C GLU A 474 -0.86 -4.05 15.89
N TYR A 475 -0.65 -2.93 16.61
CA TYR A 475 0.60 -2.55 17.27
C TYR A 475 0.52 -2.58 18.80
N LEU A 476 -0.59 -3.10 19.32
CA LEU A 476 -0.89 -3.16 20.73
C LEU A 476 -1.07 -4.60 21.22
N GLU A 477 -0.77 -4.80 22.50
CA GLU A 477 -1.06 -6.03 23.24
C GLU A 477 -1.97 -5.74 24.44
N LEU A 478 -2.92 -6.62 24.68
CA LEU A 478 -3.77 -6.57 25.87
C LEU A 478 -3.05 -7.20 27.05
N LYS A 479 -3.03 -6.50 28.17
CA LYS A 479 -2.58 -7.05 29.45
C LYS A 479 -3.71 -7.01 30.45
N TYR A 480 -4.04 -8.15 31.00
CA TYR A 480 -5.02 -8.30 32.07
C TYR A 480 -4.34 -8.21 33.43
N LEU A 481 -4.88 -7.38 34.30
CA LEU A 481 -4.47 -7.22 35.70
C LEU A 481 -5.63 -7.66 36.61
N CYS A 482 -5.35 -8.62 37.48
CA CYS A 482 -6.26 -9.04 38.53
C CYS A 482 -5.75 -8.52 39.87
N ILE A 483 -6.54 -7.68 40.55
CA ILE A 483 -6.15 -7.04 41.79
C ILE A 483 -7.07 -7.58 42.89
N ASP A 484 -6.48 -8.23 43.89
CA ASP A 484 -7.21 -8.59 45.11
C ASP A 484 -7.30 -7.39 46.05
N VAL A 485 -8.51 -7.05 46.48
CA VAL A 485 -8.82 -5.91 47.38
C VAL A 485 -9.35 -6.39 48.72
N SER A 486 -9.15 -7.67 49.02
CA SER A 486 -9.57 -8.21 50.35
C SER A 486 -8.59 -7.93 51.48
N CYS A 487 -7.38 -7.39 51.17
CA CYS A 487 -6.35 -7.05 52.13
C CYS A 487 -6.44 -5.59 52.61
#